data_6da8b3935e65bee203766fdbf21e800f
#
_entry.id   6da8b3935e65bee203766fdbf21e800f
#
_cell.length_a   1.000
_cell.length_b   1.000
_cell.length_c   1.000
_cell.angle_alpha   90.00
_cell.angle_beta   90.00
_cell.angle_gamma   90.00
#
_symmetry.space_group_name_H-M   'P 1'
#
loop_
_entity.id
_entity.type
_entity.pdbx_description
1 polymer ?
#
loop_
_entity_poly.entity_id
_entity_poly.type
_entity_poly.pdbx_seq_one_letter_code
_entity_poly.pdbx_strand_id
1 'polypeptide(L)'
;MRLMSAPQIFDRRAVRLHRDRAAGLVGRVLPVLEECAERLLDRLDDTKRVFGQALDLGGRGVVAPILRDRGIAVVSADLSARMAALSGGPCVAADEEWLPFKPASFDLVVASLSLHWVNDLPGALIQIRQVLRPDGLFLASLPALGTLGELRTALTEAEAVLGGVSPRVSPFPELRDLAGLMGRAGFAVPVADVEDIALSYADPLGLLRDLQAAGETNAVSQRDRRRPKAALFAAAASAMTGADGRCPVTLKLGTMTGWAS
;
A
#
# COMPACT_ATOMS: atom_id res chain seq x y z
N MET A 1 -11.70 7.78 32.05
CA MET A 1 -11.04 8.54 30.97
C MET A 1 -11.27 7.73 29.67
N ARG A 2 -12.20 8.16 28.79
CA ARG A 2 -12.36 7.51 27.48
C ARG A 2 -11.08 7.75 26.71
N LEU A 3 -10.32 6.72 26.42
CA LEU A 3 -9.26 6.77 25.41
C LEU A 3 -9.93 7.29 24.14
N MET A 4 -9.51 8.45 23.67
CA MET A 4 -9.95 8.97 22.37
C MET A 4 -9.44 7.94 21.35
N SER A 5 -10.38 7.23 20.71
CA SER A 5 -10.02 6.37 19.59
C SER A 5 -9.36 7.23 18.51
N ALA A 6 -8.27 6.75 17.91
CA ALA A 6 -7.62 7.41 16.79
C ALA A 6 -8.66 7.74 15.71
N PRO A 7 -8.54 8.89 15.02
CA PRO A 7 -9.49 9.26 13.97
C PRO A 7 -9.47 8.19 12.86
N GLN A 8 -10.64 7.63 12.56
CA GLN A 8 -10.79 6.63 11.50
C GLN A 8 -10.82 7.34 10.13
N ILE A 9 -9.66 7.48 9.52
CA ILE A 9 -9.49 8.04 8.18
C ILE A 9 -10.02 7.07 7.13
N PHE A 10 -9.77 5.77 7.31
CA PHE A 10 -10.10 4.71 6.37
C PHE A 10 -11.15 3.74 6.94
N ASP A 11 -12.08 3.34 6.08
CA ASP A 11 -13.06 2.29 6.34
C ASP A 11 -12.41 0.92 6.06
N ARG A 12 -11.85 0.28 7.12
CA ARG A 12 -11.14 -1.01 7.03
C ARG A 12 -12.01 -2.13 6.43
N ARG A 13 -13.33 -2.09 6.66
CA ARG A 13 -14.25 -3.02 6.03
C ARG A 13 -14.31 -2.82 4.51
N ALA A 14 -14.31 -1.56 4.05
CA ALA A 14 -14.27 -1.27 2.62
C ALA A 14 -12.94 -1.72 2.01
N VAL A 15 -11.79 -1.46 2.66
CA VAL A 15 -10.48 -1.94 2.22
C VAL A 15 -10.50 -3.46 2.03
N ARG A 16 -10.98 -4.22 3.03
CA ARG A 16 -11.10 -5.68 2.92
C ARG A 16 -11.94 -6.10 1.72
N LEU A 17 -13.12 -5.51 1.54
CA LEU A 17 -14.01 -5.84 0.42
C LEU A 17 -13.39 -5.49 -0.95
N HIS A 18 -12.62 -4.40 -1.04
CA HIS A 18 -11.90 -4.03 -2.25
C HIS A 18 -10.82 -5.08 -2.57
N ARG A 19 -10.03 -5.50 -1.59
CA ARG A 19 -9.02 -6.55 -1.75
C ARG A 19 -9.65 -7.91 -2.08
N ASP A 20 -10.76 -8.29 -1.42
CA ASP A 20 -11.49 -9.52 -1.75
C ASP A 20 -11.93 -9.58 -3.23
N ARG A 21 -12.41 -8.45 -3.76
CA ARG A 21 -12.83 -8.35 -5.17
C ARG A 21 -11.63 -8.33 -6.11
N ALA A 22 -10.57 -7.64 -5.72
CA ALA A 22 -9.34 -7.52 -6.49
C ALA A 22 -8.57 -8.82 -6.64
N ALA A 23 -8.71 -9.77 -5.71
CA ALA A 23 -7.97 -11.03 -5.73
C ALA A 23 -8.13 -11.84 -7.04
N GLY A 24 -9.28 -11.73 -7.72
CA GLY A 24 -9.47 -12.33 -9.04
C GLY A 24 -9.01 -11.47 -10.23
N LEU A 25 -8.52 -10.27 -9.99
CA LEU A 25 -8.18 -9.28 -11.01
C LEU A 25 -6.70 -8.85 -10.94
N VAL A 26 -5.98 -9.22 -9.90
CA VAL A 26 -4.61 -8.76 -9.59
C VAL A 26 -3.65 -8.98 -10.76
N GLY A 27 -3.86 -10.03 -11.57
CA GLY A 27 -3.08 -10.31 -12.76
C GLY A 27 -2.97 -9.14 -13.74
N ARG A 28 -3.95 -8.24 -13.74
CA ARG A 28 -3.95 -7.04 -14.58
C ARG A 28 -2.85 -6.03 -14.19
N VAL A 29 -2.48 -6.00 -12.92
CA VAL A 29 -1.55 -5.01 -12.35
C VAL A 29 -0.23 -5.63 -11.87
N LEU A 30 -0.03 -6.93 -12.15
CA LEU A 30 1.19 -7.62 -11.77
C LEU A 30 2.47 -6.86 -12.16
N PRO A 31 2.62 -6.32 -13.39
CA PRO A 31 3.87 -5.64 -13.75
C PRO A 31 4.21 -4.45 -12.85
N VAL A 32 3.21 -3.70 -12.37
CA VAL A 32 3.44 -2.57 -11.44
C VAL A 32 3.73 -3.08 -10.04
N LEU A 33 3.05 -4.13 -9.59
CA LEU A 33 3.26 -4.72 -8.27
C LEU A 33 4.64 -5.39 -8.17
N GLU A 34 5.06 -6.10 -9.22
CA GLU A 34 6.37 -6.74 -9.34
C GLU A 34 7.48 -5.70 -9.31
N GLU A 35 7.39 -4.65 -10.13
CA GLU A 35 8.34 -3.53 -10.15
C GLU A 35 8.50 -2.89 -8.75
N CYS A 36 7.38 -2.62 -8.07
CA CYS A 36 7.42 -2.05 -6.71
C CYS A 36 8.02 -3.03 -5.68
N ALA A 37 7.74 -4.33 -5.82
CA ALA A 37 8.27 -5.35 -4.93
C ALA A 37 9.76 -5.58 -5.16
N GLU A 38 10.22 -5.65 -6.41
CA GLU A 38 11.63 -5.81 -6.78
C GLU A 38 12.45 -4.66 -6.23
N ARG A 39 12.08 -3.40 -6.50
CA ARG A 39 12.76 -2.21 -5.95
C ARG A 39 12.85 -2.23 -4.42
N LEU A 40 11.80 -2.71 -3.75
CA LEU A 40 11.82 -2.84 -2.29
C LEU A 40 12.76 -3.94 -1.84
N LEU A 41 12.78 -5.09 -2.51
CA LEU A 41 13.54 -6.27 -2.14
C LEU A 41 15.01 -6.21 -2.55
N ASP A 42 15.39 -5.34 -3.50
CA ASP A 42 16.80 -5.05 -3.83
C ASP A 42 17.59 -4.57 -2.61
N ARG A 43 16.91 -3.94 -1.64
CA ARG A 43 17.52 -3.53 -0.37
C ARG A 43 18.02 -4.71 0.49
N LEU A 44 17.56 -5.93 0.23
CA LEU A 44 18.10 -7.12 0.88
C LEU A 44 19.53 -7.41 0.42
N ASP A 45 19.89 -7.00 -0.78
CA ASP A 45 21.21 -7.22 -1.37
C ASP A 45 22.26 -6.24 -0.79
N ASP A 46 21.80 -5.15 -0.16
CA ASP A 46 22.66 -4.19 0.56
C ASP A 46 23.11 -4.72 1.92
N THR A 47 22.57 -5.83 2.40
CA THR A 47 22.93 -6.42 3.70
C THR A 47 23.59 -7.79 3.54
N LYS A 48 24.57 -8.07 4.41
CA LYS A 48 25.21 -9.40 4.51
C LYS A 48 24.38 -10.38 5.37
N ARG A 49 23.28 -9.93 5.94
CA ARG A 49 22.46 -10.75 6.83
C ARG A 49 21.67 -11.78 6.02
N VAL A 50 21.65 -13.00 6.54
CA VAL A 50 20.79 -14.08 6.00
C VAL A 50 19.50 -14.11 6.79
N PHE A 51 18.37 -14.12 6.08
CA PHE A 51 17.04 -14.19 6.64
C PHE A 51 16.47 -15.60 6.44
N GLY A 52 15.89 -16.19 7.47
CA GLY A 52 15.30 -17.54 7.42
C GLY A 52 13.80 -17.56 7.46
N GLN A 53 13.16 -16.56 8.13
CA GLN A 53 11.72 -16.52 8.35
C GLN A 53 11.17 -15.13 8.10
N ALA A 54 10.37 -14.95 7.07
CA ALA A 54 9.76 -13.67 6.73
C ALA A 54 8.24 -13.64 6.95
N LEU A 55 7.73 -12.44 7.29
CA LEU A 55 6.33 -12.08 7.21
C LEU A 55 6.12 -11.16 6.01
N ASP A 56 5.26 -11.56 5.08
CA ASP A 56 4.79 -10.76 3.96
C ASP A 56 3.43 -10.14 4.32
N LEU A 57 3.36 -8.83 4.50
CA LEU A 57 2.15 -8.07 4.82
C LEU A 57 1.55 -7.42 3.57
N GLY A 58 0.49 -8.00 3.05
CA GLY A 58 -0.29 -7.44 1.94
C GLY A 58 0.43 -7.44 0.59
N GLY A 59 1.39 -8.36 0.37
CA GLY A 59 2.19 -8.46 -0.86
C GLY A 59 1.45 -8.97 -2.09
N ARG A 60 0.15 -9.19 -2.00
CA ARG A 60 -0.77 -9.53 -3.11
C ARG A 60 -0.31 -10.71 -3.99
N GLY A 61 0.41 -11.68 -3.40
CA GLY A 61 0.94 -12.83 -4.11
C GLY A 61 2.26 -12.59 -4.86
N VAL A 62 2.84 -11.39 -4.78
CA VAL A 62 4.09 -11.04 -5.47
C VAL A 62 5.31 -11.22 -4.57
N VAL A 63 5.30 -10.66 -3.37
CA VAL A 63 6.46 -10.64 -2.45
C VAL A 63 6.86 -12.04 -1.99
N ALA A 64 5.90 -12.86 -1.58
CA ALA A 64 6.18 -14.17 -1.01
C ALA A 64 6.89 -15.14 -1.96
N PRO A 65 6.53 -15.27 -3.26
CA PRO A 65 7.31 -16.06 -4.22
C PRO A 65 8.75 -15.59 -4.34
N ILE A 66 9.00 -14.29 -4.52
CA ILE A 66 10.35 -13.73 -4.66
C ILE A 66 11.22 -14.06 -3.44
N LEU A 67 10.66 -13.94 -2.23
CA LEU A 67 11.40 -14.28 -1.00
C LEU A 67 11.68 -15.78 -0.89
N ARG A 68 10.74 -16.64 -1.31
CA ARG A 68 10.97 -18.11 -1.33
C ARG A 68 12.05 -18.52 -2.32
N ASP A 69 12.11 -17.87 -3.47
CA ASP A 69 13.16 -18.12 -4.48
C ASP A 69 14.55 -17.72 -3.94
N ARG A 70 14.61 -16.79 -2.96
CA ARG A 70 15.81 -16.45 -2.19
C ARG A 70 16.08 -17.43 -1.02
N GLY A 71 15.29 -18.52 -0.87
CA GLY A 71 15.43 -19.51 0.19
C GLY A 71 14.85 -19.13 1.55
N ILE A 72 14.02 -18.10 1.61
CA ILE A 72 13.40 -17.58 2.85
C ILE A 72 12.03 -18.24 3.04
N ALA A 73 11.76 -18.80 4.21
CA ALA A 73 10.45 -19.29 4.57
C ALA A 73 9.50 -18.09 4.82
N VAL A 74 8.29 -18.11 4.21
CA VAL A 74 7.38 -16.96 4.24
C VAL A 74 6.01 -17.36 4.75
N VAL A 75 5.51 -16.56 5.70
CA VAL A 75 4.09 -16.50 6.06
C VAL A 75 3.52 -15.21 5.49
N SER A 76 2.42 -15.29 4.72
CA SER A 76 1.75 -14.10 4.18
C SER A 76 0.52 -13.75 5.00
N ALA A 77 0.31 -12.45 5.23
CA ALA A 77 -0.88 -11.93 5.89
C ALA A 77 -1.51 -10.81 5.05
N ASP A 78 -2.84 -10.83 4.94
CA ASP A 78 -3.61 -9.79 4.29
C ASP A 78 -4.97 -9.65 4.98
N LEU A 79 -5.56 -8.47 4.95
CA LEU A 79 -6.91 -8.22 5.46
C LEU A 79 -7.98 -9.07 4.75
N SER A 80 -7.71 -9.45 3.49
CA SER A 80 -8.51 -10.37 2.67
C SER A 80 -7.90 -11.77 2.65
N ALA A 81 -8.64 -12.76 3.12
CA ALA A 81 -8.24 -14.17 3.03
C ALA A 81 -7.99 -14.62 1.58
N ARG A 82 -8.78 -14.10 0.63
CA ARG A 82 -8.62 -14.41 -0.81
C ARG A 82 -7.32 -13.84 -1.36
N MET A 83 -6.97 -12.61 -0.95
CA MET A 83 -5.73 -11.99 -1.36
C MET A 83 -4.51 -12.69 -0.73
N ALA A 84 -4.57 -13.00 0.57
CA ALA A 84 -3.52 -13.75 1.26
C ALA A 84 -3.23 -15.10 0.59
N ALA A 85 -4.27 -15.81 0.12
CA ALA A 85 -4.13 -17.11 -0.55
C ALA A 85 -3.36 -17.04 -1.89
N LEU A 86 -3.26 -15.87 -2.53
CA LEU A 86 -2.49 -15.71 -3.77
C LEU A 86 -0.98 -15.90 -3.54
N SER A 87 -0.51 -15.84 -2.31
CA SER A 87 0.90 -16.10 -1.96
C SER A 87 1.36 -17.52 -2.28
N GLY A 88 0.45 -18.47 -2.46
CA GLY A 88 0.77 -19.88 -2.80
C GLY A 88 1.46 -20.66 -1.68
N GLY A 89 1.34 -20.23 -0.42
CA GLY A 89 1.96 -20.89 0.73
C GLY A 89 1.25 -20.59 2.06
N PRO A 90 1.91 -20.75 3.21
CA PRO A 90 1.33 -20.42 4.50
C PRO A 90 0.82 -18.99 4.53
N CYS A 91 -0.47 -18.81 4.84
CA CYS A 91 -1.10 -17.50 4.86
C CYS A 91 -2.20 -17.39 5.93
N VAL A 92 -2.48 -16.17 6.34
CA VAL A 92 -3.53 -15.87 7.32
C VAL A 92 -4.26 -14.57 6.94
N ALA A 93 -5.57 -14.53 7.16
CA ALA A 93 -6.33 -13.29 7.11
C ALA A 93 -6.07 -12.52 8.43
N ALA A 94 -5.41 -11.38 8.34
CA ALA A 94 -5.07 -10.56 9.49
C ALA A 94 -5.13 -9.07 9.13
N ASP A 95 -5.45 -8.25 10.12
CA ASP A 95 -5.38 -6.80 10.00
C ASP A 95 -3.96 -6.33 10.36
N GLU A 96 -3.39 -5.44 9.57
CA GLU A 96 -2.09 -4.82 9.83
C GLU A 96 -2.09 -4.04 11.16
N GLU A 97 -3.26 -3.63 11.65
CA GLU A 97 -3.44 -3.00 12.96
C GLU A 97 -3.50 -4.02 14.11
N TRP A 98 -3.60 -5.34 13.82
CA TRP A 98 -3.70 -6.42 14.81
C TRP A 98 -3.01 -7.68 14.32
N LEU A 99 -1.69 -7.74 14.48
CA LEU A 99 -0.89 -8.87 14.01
C LEU A 99 -1.05 -10.07 14.96
N PRO A 100 -1.56 -11.24 14.49
CA PRO A 100 -1.81 -12.39 15.34
C PRO A 100 -0.55 -13.28 15.50
N PHE A 101 0.62 -12.65 15.64
CA PHE A 101 1.89 -13.37 15.75
C PHE A 101 2.53 -13.15 17.11
N LYS A 102 3.28 -14.15 17.57
CA LYS A 102 4.07 -14.03 18.80
C LYS A 102 5.23 -13.04 18.58
N PRO A 103 5.67 -12.34 19.63
CA PRO A 103 6.89 -11.55 19.57
C PRO A 103 8.09 -12.37 19.07
N ALA A 104 9.04 -11.72 18.39
CA ALA A 104 10.28 -12.30 17.89
C ALA A 104 10.08 -13.57 17.04
N SER A 105 9.05 -13.59 16.18
CA SER A 105 8.75 -14.72 15.29
C SER A 105 9.47 -14.66 13.96
N PHE A 106 9.78 -13.45 13.48
CA PHE A 106 10.34 -13.23 12.14
C PHE A 106 11.68 -12.50 12.22
N ASP A 107 12.55 -12.76 11.27
CA ASP A 107 13.79 -12.00 11.08
C ASP A 107 13.69 -10.99 9.93
N LEU A 108 12.62 -11.07 9.13
CA LEU A 108 12.27 -10.13 8.09
C LEU A 108 10.77 -9.86 8.07
N VAL A 109 10.36 -8.60 7.98
CA VAL A 109 8.97 -8.20 7.67
C VAL A 109 9.00 -7.32 6.44
N VAL A 110 8.21 -7.69 5.42
CA VAL A 110 8.04 -6.93 4.19
C VAL A 110 6.58 -6.52 4.04
N ALA A 111 6.33 -5.22 3.86
CA ALA A 111 5.00 -4.65 3.65
C ALA A 111 4.97 -3.87 2.33
N SER A 112 4.62 -4.54 1.22
CA SER A 112 4.58 -3.91 -0.10
C SER A 112 3.20 -3.31 -0.38
N LEU A 113 3.12 -1.99 -0.52
CA LEU A 113 1.91 -1.21 -0.86
C LEU A 113 0.68 -1.58 0.01
N SER A 114 0.86 -1.78 1.33
CA SER A 114 -0.23 -2.20 2.23
C SER A 114 -0.52 -1.20 3.36
N LEU A 115 0.49 -0.58 3.95
CA LEU A 115 0.34 0.20 5.19
C LEU A 115 -0.34 1.56 5.02
N HIS A 116 -0.54 2.05 3.82
CA HIS A 116 -1.22 3.33 3.55
C HIS A 116 -2.74 3.32 3.82
N TRP A 117 -3.33 2.15 4.08
CA TRP A 117 -4.73 2.00 4.48
C TRP A 117 -4.93 1.86 5.99
N VAL A 118 -3.86 1.90 6.76
CA VAL A 118 -3.87 1.75 8.22
C VAL A 118 -4.26 3.06 8.90
N ASN A 119 -5.18 3.03 9.87
CA ASN A 119 -5.58 4.23 10.62
C ASN A 119 -4.57 4.58 11.72
N ASP A 120 -4.03 3.54 12.39
CA ASP A 120 -3.00 3.67 13.44
C ASP A 120 -1.66 3.15 12.93
N LEU A 121 -1.03 3.88 11.99
CA LEU A 121 0.29 3.52 11.47
C LEU A 121 1.36 3.42 12.59
N PRO A 122 1.42 4.34 13.57
CA PRO A 122 2.33 4.18 14.70
C PRO A 122 2.14 2.87 15.46
N GLY A 123 0.91 2.50 15.78
CA GLY A 123 0.59 1.24 16.46
C GLY A 123 0.94 0.00 15.63
N ALA A 124 0.69 0.05 14.32
CA ALA A 124 1.08 -1.02 13.39
C ALA A 124 2.61 -1.19 13.34
N LEU A 125 3.37 -0.10 13.26
CA LEU A 125 4.84 -0.13 13.28
C LEU A 125 5.40 -0.72 14.58
N ILE A 126 4.80 -0.40 15.73
CA ILE A 126 5.17 -1.01 17.03
C ILE A 126 4.95 -2.52 16.99
N GLN A 127 3.81 -2.99 16.49
CA GLN A 127 3.51 -4.42 16.39
C GLN A 127 4.44 -5.12 15.41
N ILE A 128 4.76 -4.50 14.26
CA ILE A 128 5.75 -5.01 13.31
C ILE A 128 7.11 -5.17 13.98
N ARG A 129 7.55 -4.16 14.76
CA ARG A 129 8.80 -4.28 15.51
C ARG A 129 8.76 -5.40 16.55
N GLN A 130 7.63 -5.57 17.25
CA GLN A 130 7.48 -6.63 18.26
C GLN A 130 7.56 -8.05 17.68
N VAL A 131 7.02 -8.28 16.48
CA VAL A 131 7.09 -9.60 15.84
C VAL A 131 8.44 -9.89 15.21
N LEU A 132 9.27 -8.88 15.01
CA LEU A 132 10.66 -9.04 14.58
C LEU A 132 11.55 -9.52 15.73
N ARG A 133 12.46 -10.42 15.41
CA ARG A 133 13.58 -10.82 16.29
C ARG A 133 14.55 -9.67 16.47
N PRO A 134 15.37 -9.68 17.53
CA PRO A 134 16.48 -8.75 17.62
C PRO A 134 17.34 -8.77 16.33
N ASP A 135 17.72 -7.61 15.86
CA ASP A 135 18.38 -7.40 14.56
C ASP A 135 17.57 -7.86 13.34
N GLY A 136 16.27 -8.02 13.44
CA GLY A 136 15.39 -8.27 12.32
C GLY A 136 15.19 -7.01 11.46
N LEU A 137 14.95 -7.21 10.17
CA LEU A 137 14.79 -6.12 9.21
C LEU A 137 13.30 -5.90 8.88
N PHE A 138 12.91 -4.64 8.84
CA PHE A 138 11.63 -4.17 8.31
C PHE A 138 11.86 -3.44 7.00
N LEU A 139 11.15 -3.86 5.96
CA LEU A 139 11.07 -3.19 4.67
C LEU A 139 9.61 -2.88 4.35
N ALA A 140 9.30 -1.67 3.95
CA ALA A 140 7.98 -1.36 3.45
C ALA A 140 8.01 -0.38 2.28
N SER A 141 7.03 -0.52 1.39
CA SER A 141 6.71 0.48 0.39
C SER A 141 5.26 0.92 0.51
N LEU A 142 4.99 2.17 0.19
CA LEU A 142 3.66 2.76 0.19
C LEU A 142 3.59 3.96 -0.76
N PRO A 143 2.40 4.31 -1.26
CA PRO A 143 2.20 5.55 -2.00
C PRO A 143 2.47 6.75 -1.09
N ALA A 144 3.34 7.67 -1.52
CA ALA A 144 3.67 8.91 -0.83
C ALA A 144 2.87 10.11 -1.37
N LEU A 145 2.92 11.23 -0.65
CA LEU A 145 2.26 12.47 -1.05
C LEU A 145 2.65 12.87 -2.48
N GLY A 146 1.64 13.20 -3.28
CA GLY A 146 1.77 13.50 -4.72
C GLY A 146 1.40 12.32 -5.64
N THR A 147 1.28 11.09 -5.13
CA THR A 147 0.73 9.97 -5.89
C THR A 147 -0.67 10.27 -6.39
N LEU A 148 -0.94 9.94 -7.68
CA LEU A 148 -2.22 10.19 -8.37
C LEU A 148 -2.64 11.69 -8.31
N GLY A 149 -1.66 12.61 -8.30
CA GLY A 149 -1.93 14.04 -8.27
C GLY A 149 -2.78 14.49 -9.45
N GLU A 150 -2.50 13.98 -10.63
CA GLU A 150 -3.22 14.24 -11.87
C GLU A 150 -4.69 13.81 -11.76
N LEU A 151 -4.96 12.61 -11.25
CA LEU A 151 -6.32 12.12 -11.02
C LEU A 151 -7.04 12.94 -9.95
N ARG A 152 -6.35 13.31 -8.85
CA ARG A 152 -6.92 14.13 -7.78
C ARG A 152 -7.37 15.48 -8.32
N THR A 153 -6.52 16.17 -9.06
CA THR A 153 -6.80 17.48 -9.66
C THR A 153 -7.99 17.38 -10.61
N ALA A 154 -7.94 16.45 -11.56
CA ALA A 154 -9.01 16.26 -12.55
C ALA A 154 -10.38 15.94 -11.92
N LEU A 155 -10.42 15.08 -10.90
CA LEU A 155 -11.66 14.77 -10.19
C LEU A 155 -12.17 15.96 -9.38
N THR A 156 -11.29 16.73 -8.74
CA THR A 156 -11.68 17.91 -7.94
C THR A 156 -12.27 19.00 -8.84
N GLU A 157 -11.66 19.27 -9.98
CA GLU A 157 -12.14 20.25 -10.97
C GLU A 157 -13.49 19.82 -11.56
N ALA A 158 -13.61 18.55 -11.93
CA ALA A 158 -14.86 18.00 -12.47
C ALA A 158 -16.01 18.07 -11.44
N GLU A 159 -15.74 17.80 -10.16
CA GLU A 159 -16.75 17.93 -9.09
C GLU A 159 -17.14 19.38 -8.81
N ALA A 160 -16.21 20.31 -8.86
CA ALA A 160 -16.50 21.73 -8.66
C ALA A 160 -17.53 22.24 -9.68
N VAL A 161 -17.44 21.78 -10.93
CA VAL A 161 -18.42 22.10 -12.00
C VAL A 161 -19.76 21.42 -11.78
N LEU A 162 -19.76 20.18 -11.22
CA LEU A 162 -20.97 19.38 -11.03
C LEU A 162 -21.72 19.64 -9.71
N GLY A 163 -21.20 20.56 -8.88
CA GLY A 163 -21.88 21.04 -7.68
C GLY A 163 -21.60 20.25 -6.40
N GLY A 164 -20.35 19.94 -6.12
CA GLY A 164 -19.91 19.36 -4.84
C GLY A 164 -18.50 18.86 -4.89
N VAL A 165 -17.83 18.76 -3.74
CA VAL A 165 -16.50 18.17 -3.62
C VAL A 165 -16.53 17.05 -2.57
N SER A 166 -15.98 15.88 -2.93
CA SER A 166 -15.86 14.72 -2.04
C SER A 166 -14.45 14.15 -2.12
N PRO A 167 -13.88 13.63 -1.03
CA PRO A 167 -12.59 12.96 -1.09
C PRO A 167 -12.67 11.73 -2.00
N ARG A 168 -11.98 11.77 -3.15
CA ARG A 168 -11.95 10.69 -4.16
C ARG A 168 -10.64 9.93 -4.17
N VAL A 169 -9.54 10.60 -3.87
CA VAL A 169 -8.20 10.03 -3.79
C VAL A 169 -7.74 10.08 -2.35
N SER A 170 -7.20 8.97 -1.86
CA SER A 170 -6.71 8.83 -0.48
C SER A 170 -5.67 9.90 -0.12
N PRO A 171 -5.65 10.37 1.13
CA PRO A 171 -4.50 11.10 1.64
C PRO A 171 -3.31 10.13 1.73
N PHE A 172 -2.14 10.59 1.31
CA PHE A 172 -0.90 9.84 1.43
C PHE A 172 0.07 10.57 2.37
N PRO A 173 0.93 9.85 3.12
CA PRO A 173 1.86 10.46 4.06
C PRO A 173 2.99 11.21 3.33
N GLU A 174 3.56 12.19 4.04
CA GLU A 174 4.81 12.81 3.63
C GLU A 174 6.01 11.95 4.05
N LEU A 175 7.03 11.91 3.22
CA LEU A 175 8.25 11.13 3.46
C LEU A 175 8.93 11.45 4.80
N ARG A 176 9.04 12.75 5.13
CA ARG A 176 9.69 13.22 6.37
C ARG A 176 9.06 12.65 7.64
N ASP A 177 7.76 12.33 7.60
CA ASP A 177 7.03 11.83 8.76
C ASP A 177 7.29 10.34 8.99
N LEU A 178 7.58 9.58 7.91
CA LEU A 178 7.77 8.13 7.97
C LEU A 178 8.99 7.70 8.77
N ALA A 179 10.15 8.31 8.54
CA ALA A 179 11.37 8.01 9.31
C ALA A 179 11.19 8.34 10.80
N GLY A 180 10.54 9.48 11.10
CA GLY A 180 10.21 9.89 12.47
C GLY A 180 9.27 8.90 13.16
N LEU A 181 8.27 8.37 12.44
CA LEU A 181 7.35 7.36 12.94
C LEU A 181 8.07 6.05 13.28
N MET A 182 8.94 5.56 12.40
CA MET A 182 9.76 4.37 12.66
C MET A 182 10.67 4.54 13.88
N GLY A 183 11.35 5.69 14.01
CA GLY A 183 12.19 5.97 15.18
C GLY A 183 11.38 5.95 16.49
N ARG A 184 10.17 6.54 16.50
CA ARG A 184 9.26 6.48 17.66
C ARG A 184 8.73 5.07 17.94
N ALA A 185 8.57 4.23 16.91
CA ALA A 185 8.21 2.82 17.07
C ALA A 185 9.38 1.95 17.58
N GLY A 186 10.59 2.51 17.70
CA GLY A 186 11.76 1.85 18.24
C GLY A 186 12.61 1.11 17.21
N PHE A 187 12.48 1.44 15.91
CA PHE A 187 13.41 0.94 14.91
C PHE A 187 14.73 1.70 14.96
N ALA A 188 15.84 0.97 14.86
CA ALA A 188 17.17 1.52 14.69
C ALA A 188 17.44 1.85 13.23
N VAL A 189 18.26 2.89 13.00
CA VAL A 189 18.68 3.35 11.66
C VAL A 189 17.49 3.48 10.70
N PRO A 190 16.42 4.22 11.08
CA PRO A 190 15.26 4.36 10.21
C PRO A 190 15.62 5.21 8.99
N VAL A 191 15.43 4.63 7.81
CA VAL A 191 15.62 5.31 6.52
C VAL A 191 14.28 5.35 5.80
N ALA A 192 13.98 6.48 5.21
CA ALA A 192 12.84 6.64 4.31
C ALA A 192 13.30 7.42 3.07
N ASP A 193 12.90 6.96 1.90
CA ASP A 193 13.14 7.62 0.61
C ASP A 193 11.92 7.54 -0.30
N VAL A 194 11.94 8.28 -1.41
CA VAL A 194 10.85 8.29 -2.39
C VAL A 194 11.41 8.28 -3.80
N GLU A 195 10.79 7.47 -4.64
CA GLU A 195 11.04 7.40 -6.08
C GLU A 195 9.77 7.71 -6.86
N ASP A 196 9.92 8.35 -8.02
CA ASP A 196 8.80 8.61 -8.92
C ASP A 196 8.74 7.52 -9.99
N ILE A 197 7.62 6.81 -10.05
CA ILE A 197 7.31 5.86 -11.11
C ILE A 197 6.29 6.52 -12.04
N ALA A 198 6.71 6.82 -13.27
CA ALA A 198 5.86 7.40 -14.28
C ALA A 198 5.09 6.28 -15.01
N LEU A 199 3.78 6.36 -14.95
CA LEU A 199 2.86 5.48 -15.68
C LEU A 199 2.19 6.28 -16.81
N SER A 200 1.83 5.63 -17.89
CA SER A 200 1.18 6.26 -19.02
C SER A 200 0.09 5.37 -19.60
N TYR A 201 -1.14 5.84 -19.57
CA TYR A 201 -2.32 5.11 -20.05
C TYR A 201 -2.79 5.64 -21.40
N ALA A 202 -3.17 4.74 -22.31
CA ALA A 202 -3.84 5.11 -23.56
C ALA A 202 -5.32 5.49 -23.34
N ASP A 203 -5.90 5.05 -22.21
CA ASP A 203 -7.29 5.33 -21.81
C ASP A 203 -7.30 5.62 -20.29
N PRO A 204 -7.73 6.82 -19.86
CA PRO A 204 -7.85 7.14 -18.44
C PRO A 204 -8.73 6.17 -17.63
N LEU A 205 -9.73 5.54 -18.27
CA LEU A 205 -10.52 4.48 -17.63
C LEU A 205 -9.68 3.22 -17.36
N GLY A 206 -8.58 3.02 -18.09
CA GLY A 206 -7.60 1.97 -17.83
C GLY A 206 -7.00 2.09 -16.42
N LEU A 207 -6.61 3.32 -16.04
CA LEU A 207 -6.14 3.61 -14.68
C LEU A 207 -7.16 3.21 -13.61
N LEU A 208 -8.44 3.56 -13.79
CA LEU A 208 -9.48 3.23 -12.81
C LEU A 208 -9.69 1.70 -12.69
N ARG A 209 -9.58 0.97 -13.79
CA ARG A 209 -9.64 -0.50 -13.79
C ARG A 209 -8.42 -1.11 -13.09
N ASP A 210 -7.24 -0.53 -13.26
CA ASP A 210 -6.02 -0.97 -12.59
C ASP A 210 -6.07 -0.70 -11.08
N LEU A 211 -6.57 0.46 -10.66
CA LEU A 211 -6.82 0.74 -9.23
C LEU A 211 -7.83 -0.26 -8.62
N GLN A 212 -8.87 -0.65 -9.38
CA GLN A 212 -9.78 -1.70 -8.94
C GLN A 212 -9.10 -3.06 -8.83
N ALA A 213 -8.28 -3.42 -9.82
CA ALA A 213 -7.55 -4.69 -9.86
C ALA A 213 -6.48 -4.78 -8.77
N ALA A 214 -5.91 -3.65 -8.36
CA ALA A 214 -4.99 -3.57 -7.23
C ALA A 214 -5.68 -3.59 -5.86
N GLY A 215 -7.02 -3.40 -5.80
CA GLY A 215 -7.76 -3.21 -4.55
C GLY A 215 -7.64 -1.79 -3.96
N GLU A 216 -7.18 -0.83 -4.77
CA GLU A 216 -6.84 0.55 -4.38
C GLU A 216 -7.99 1.54 -4.65
N THR A 217 -9.23 1.10 -4.54
CA THR A 217 -10.37 1.98 -4.68
C THR A 217 -10.65 2.75 -3.38
N ASN A 218 -11.32 3.89 -3.52
CA ASN A 218 -11.56 4.83 -2.42
C ASN A 218 -12.22 4.18 -1.19
N ALA A 219 -11.50 4.13 -0.09
CA ALA A 219 -11.95 3.64 1.21
C ALA A 219 -11.90 4.72 2.31
N VAL A 220 -11.81 6.00 1.95
CA VAL A 220 -11.87 7.11 2.90
C VAL A 220 -13.22 7.07 3.63
N SER A 221 -13.22 7.19 4.96
CA SER A 221 -14.44 7.09 5.79
C SER A 221 -15.46 8.16 5.44
N GLN A 222 -15.01 9.36 5.08
CA GLN A 222 -15.84 10.51 4.71
C GLN A 222 -16.21 10.55 3.23
N ARG A 223 -15.89 9.49 2.43
CA ARG A 223 -16.26 9.46 1.02
C ARG A 223 -17.76 9.54 0.82
N ASP A 224 -18.21 10.13 -0.27
CA ASP A 224 -19.60 9.98 -0.72
C ASP A 224 -19.83 8.51 -1.13
N ARG A 225 -20.78 7.85 -0.48
CA ARG A 225 -21.12 6.44 -0.73
C ARG A 225 -22.08 6.26 -1.90
N ARG A 226 -22.66 7.35 -2.41
CA ARG A 226 -23.50 7.31 -3.59
C ARG A 226 -22.66 6.96 -4.82
N ARG A 227 -23.28 6.28 -5.77
CA ARG A 227 -22.62 5.96 -7.03
C ARG A 227 -22.28 7.26 -7.76
N PRO A 228 -21.00 7.50 -8.11
CA PRO A 228 -20.63 8.69 -8.87
C PRO A 228 -21.32 8.72 -10.22
N LYS A 229 -21.68 9.91 -10.71
CA LYS A 229 -22.24 10.09 -12.05
C LYS A 229 -21.18 9.77 -13.11
N ALA A 230 -21.56 9.13 -14.20
CA ALA A 230 -20.65 8.85 -15.32
C ALA A 230 -20.00 10.13 -15.89
N ALA A 231 -20.73 11.24 -15.88
CA ALA A 231 -20.25 12.55 -16.32
C ALA A 231 -19.03 13.03 -15.54
N LEU A 232 -18.91 12.70 -14.24
CA LEU A 232 -17.74 13.02 -13.43
C LEU A 232 -16.47 12.37 -14.00
N PHE A 233 -16.55 11.06 -14.27
CA PHE A 233 -15.40 10.33 -14.79
C PHE A 233 -15.07 10.71 -16.23
N ALA A 234 -16.08 11.05 -17.05
CA ALA A 234 -15.86 11.53 -18.41
C ALA A 234 -15.12 12.89 -18.40
N ALA A 235 -15.55 13.82 -17.53
CA ALA A 235 -14.88 15.12 -17.39
C ALA A 235 -13.45 14.97 -16.88
N ALA A 236 -13.24 14.16 -15.84
CA ALA A 236 -11.90 13.91 -15.31
C ALA A 236 -11.00 13.23 -16.34
N ALA A 237 -11.50 12.24 -17.08
CA ALA A 237 -10.76 11.57 -18.16
C ALA A 237 -10.32 12.56 -19.25
N SER A 238 -11.20 13.45 -19.67
CA SER A 238 -10.87 14.50 -20.65
C SER A 238 -9.79 15.45 -20.13
N ALA A 239 -9.83 15.83 -18.85
CA ALA A 239 -8.84 16.71 -18.24
C ALA A 239 -7.47 16.05 -18.05
N MET A 240 -7.41 14.72 -17.91
CA MET A 240 -6.16 13.96 -17.75
C MET A 240 -5.51 13.59 -19.07
N THR A 241 -6.19 13.69 -20.20
CA THR A 241 -5.66 13.30 -21.51
C THR A 241 -4.80 14.42 -22.07
N GLY A 242 -3.50 14.14 -22.27
CA GLY A 242 -2.54 15.05 -22.87
C GLY A 242 -2.77 15.25 -24.37
N ALA A 243 -2.01 16.18 -24.98
CA ALA A 243 -2.08 16.46 -26.41
C ALA A 243 -1.68 15.26 -27.29
N ASP A 244 -0.90 14.34 -26.74
CA ASP A 244 -0.49 13.08 -27.38
C ASP A 244 -1.56 11.96 -27.25
N GLY A 245 -2.71 12.26 -26.68
CA GLY A 245 -3.78 11.31 -26.44
C GLY A 245 -3.52 10.34 -25.28
N ARG A 246 -2.44 10.54 -24.53
CA ARG A 246 -2.10 9.69 -23.38
C ARG A 246 -2.43 10.38 -22.04
N CYS A 247 -2.63 9.56 -21.03
CA CYS A 247 -2.92 10.00 -19.68
C CYS A 247 -1.69 9.70 -18.81
N PRO A 248 -0.86 10.69 -18.46
CA PRO A 248 0.24 10.52 -17.53
C PRO A 248 -0.28 10.37 -16.11
N VAL A 249 0.36 9.52 -15.33
CA VAL A 249 0.04 9.27 -13.93
C VAL A 249 1.33 9.04 -13.15
N THR A 250 1.47 9.71 -12.02
CA THR A 250 2.63 9.57 -11.16
C THR A 250 2.30 8.70 -9.94
N LEU A 251 3.09 7.66 -9.72
CA LEU A 251 3.16 6.92 -8.47
C LEU A 251 4.44 7.33 -7.76
N LYS A 252 4.32 8.06 -6.65
CA LYS A 252 5.44 8.33 -5.75
C LYS A 252 5.56 7.17 -4.78
N LEU A 253 6.55 6.31 -5.01
CA LEU A 253 6.81 5.14 -4.18
C LEU A 253 7.69 5.53 -2.99
N GLY A 254 7.09 5.71 -1.82
CA GLY A 254 7.82 5.89 -0.58
C GLY A 254 8.29 4.54 -0.05
N THR A 255 9.54 4.42 0.35
CA THR A 255 10.09 3.22 0.97
C THR A 255 10.56 3.49 2.38
N MET A 256 10.49 2.49 3.22
CA MET A 256 10.91 2.51 4.63
C MET A 256 11.80 1.30 4.91
N THR A 257 12.92 1.55 5.57
CA THR A 257 13.86 0.53 6.05
C THR A 257 14.19 0.79 7.51
N GLY A 258 14.16 -0.23 8.35
CA GLY A 258 14.50 -0.09 9.77
C GLY A 258 14.84 -1.43 10.41
N TRP A 259 15.70 -1.42 11.43
CA TRP A 259 16.14 -2.61 12.15
C TRP A 259 15.49 -2.70 13.53
N ALA A 260 15.10 -3.89 13.93
CA ALA A 260 14.63 -4.15 15.29
C ALA A 260 15.86 -4.36 16.19
N SER A 261 16.20 -3.35 16.97
CA SER A 261 17.29 -3.42 17.97
C SER A 261 16.78 -3.99 19.29
#